data_b686bbe640d887612e5e2e512d680e5a
#
_entry.id   b686bbe640d887612e5e2e512d680e5a
#
_cell.length_a   1.000
_cell.length_b   1.000
_cell.length_c   1.000
_cell.angle_alpha   90.00
_cell.angle_beta   90.00
_cell.angle_gamma   90.00
#
_symmetry.space_group_name_H-M   'P 1'
#
loop_
_entity.id
_entity.type
_entity.pdbx_description
1 polymer ?
#
loop_
_entity_poly.entity_id
_entity_poly.type
_entity_poly.pdbx_seq_one_letter_code
_entity_poly.pdbx_strand_id
1 'polypeptide(L)'
;MIYLDNSATSPIDEEVRDAMLPYLNEEFGNPSSKYYCQATRAKAAVEDAREKVARLIGASPEEIIFTAGATESTNFIIKGYLDYRKFYGDGKNHVITSLVEHKATLNTCKYLNGELYSNNDPTISLFGEKKRVNRGFEASFVGVTPNGEINIEDIAL
;
A
#
# COMPACT_ATOMS: atom_id res chain seq x y z
N MET A 1 30.08 -1.68 13.56
CA MET A 1 28.82 -0.88 13.70
C MET A 1 27.69 -1.85 13.98
N ILE A 2 26.86 -1.60 14.99
CA ILE A 2 25.67 -2.41 15.24
C ILE A 2 24.49 -1.66 14.59
N TYR A 3 23.81 -2.31 13.62
CA TYR A 3 22.63 -1.77 12.96
C TYR A 3 21.36 -2.33 13.62
N LEU A 4 20.50 -1.46 14.13
CA LEU A 4 19.31 -1.83 14.92
C LEU A 4 17.99 -1.37 14.28
N ASP A 5 18.01 -0.90 13.03
CA ASP A 5 16.83 -0.37 12.33
C ASP A 5 16.39 -1.27 11.16
N ASN A 6 16.36 -2.57 11.38
CA ASN A 6 15.96 -3.54 10.36
C ASN A 6 14.47 -3.43 9.95
N SER A 7 13.67 -2.69 10.74
CA SER A 7 12.28 -2.37 10.35
C SER A 7 12.21 -1.35 9.21
N ALA A 8 13.21 -0.47 9.08
CA ALA A 8 13.27 0.50 7.99
C ALA A 8 13.88 -0.12 6.73
N THR A 9 14.99 -0.85 6.86
CA THR A 9 15.67 -1.53 5.75
C THR A 9 16.55 -2.66 6.25
N SER A 10 16.78 -3.66 5.42
CA SER A 10 17.69 -4.77 5.68
C SER A 10 18.54 -5.07 4.44
N PRO A 11 19.71 -5.70 4.58
CA PRO A 11 20.45 -6.22 3.44
C PRO A 11 19.60 -7.23 2.65
N ILE A 12 19.78 -7.26 1.33
CA ILE A 12 19.21 -8.30 0.49
C ILE A 12 19.98 -9.59 0.77
N ASP A 13 19.27 -10.67 0.99
CA ASP A 13 19.86 -12.01 1.09
C ASP A 13 20.64 -12.38 -0.17
N GLU A 14 21.75 -13.08 -0.04
CA GLU A 14 22.65 -13.38 -1.18
C GLU A 14 21.96 -14.25 -2.24
N GLU A 15 21.17 -15.23 -1.84
CA GLU A 15 20.42 -16.08 -2.77
C GLU A 15 19.36 -15.28 -3.53
N VAL A 16 18.71 -14.33 -2.84
CA VAL A 16 17.71 -13.41 -3.45
C VAL A 16 18.41 -12.47 -4.43
N ARG A 17 19.54 -11.88 -4.05
CA ARG A 17 20.34 -11.01 -4.93
C ARG A 17 20.72 -11.75 -6.21
N ASP A 18 21.27 -12.95 -6.08
CA ASP A 18 21.75 -13.74 -7.21
C ASP A 18 20.60 -14.16 -8.14
N ALA A 19 19.42 -14.44 -7.58
CA ALA A 19 18.21 -14.70 -8.36
C ALA A 19 17.68 -13.46 -9.10
N MET A 20 17.95 -12.25 -8.61
CA MET A 20 17.53 -10.99 -9.25
C MET A 20 18.46 -10.55 -10.39
N LEU A 21 19.77 -10.83 -10.29
CA LEU A 21 20.78 -10.34 -11.24
C LEU A 21 20.47 -10.60 -12.71
N PRO A 22 20.00 -11.80 -13.16
CA PRO A 22 19.66 -12.04 -14.54
C PRO A 22 18.60 -11.08 -15.11
N TYR A 23 17.63 -10.67 -14.29
CA TYR A 23 16.55 -9.78 -14.71
C TYR A 23 16.97 -8.30 -14.81
N LEU A 24 18.12 -7.95 -14.25
CA LEU A 24 18.69 -6.60 -14.37
C LEU A 24 19.50 -6.42 -15.66
N ASN A 25 20.02 -7.50 -16.26
CA ASN A 25 20.97 -7.43 -17.37
C ASN A 25 20.53 -8.22 -18.61
N GLU A 26 20.11 -9.47 -18.45
CA GLU A 26 19.91 -10.42 -19.58
C GLU A 26 18.43 -10.64 -19.88
N GLU A 27 17.60 -10.79 -18.85
CA GLU A 27 16.17 -11.12 -18.94
C GLU A 27 15.27 -9.91 -18.70
N PHE A 28 15.66 -8.75 -19.20
CA PHE A 28 15.01 -7.43 -19.00
C PHE A 28 13.72 -7.22 -19.80
N GLY A 29 13.10 -8.28 -20.31
CA GLY A 29 11.89 -8.18 -21.13
C GLY A 29 10.68 -7.58 -20.40
N ASN A 30 9.85 -6.84 -21.13
CA ASN A 30 8.58 -6.35 -20.59
C ASN A 30 7.55 -7.50 -20.53
N PRO A 31 7.11 -7.96 -19.34
CA PRO A 31 6.19 -9.08 -19.20
C PRO A 31 4.80 -8.83 -19.81
N SER A 32 4.44 -7.58 -20.07
CA SER A 32 3.17 -7.21 -20.70
C SER A 32 3.21 -7.29 -22.23
N SER A 33 4.39 -7.42 -22.84
CA SER A 33 4.53 -7.54 -24.29
C SER A 33 4.30 -9.00 -24.76
N LYS A 34 3.85 -9.14 -26.03
CA LYS A 34 3.58 -10.44 -26.65
C LYS A 34 4.49 -10.74 -27.85
N TYR A 35 5.43 -9.85 -28.18
CA TYR A 35 6.06 -9.85 -29.51
C TYR A 35 7.48 -10.36 -29.55
N TYR A 36 8.10 -10.68 -28.41
CA TYR A 36 9.50 -11.13 -28.36
C TYR A 36 9.77 -12.09 -27.20
N CYS A 37 10.79 -12.95 -27.36
CA CYS A 37 11.07 -14.05 -26.44
C CYS A 37 11.44 -13.60 -25.01
N GLN A 38 12.14 -12.45 -24.87
CA GLN A 38 12.47 -11.90 -23.55
C GLN A 38 11.21 -11.55 -22.74
N ALA A 39 10.17 -11.02 -23.41
CA ALA A 39 8.90 -10.73 -22.76
C ALA A 39 8.20 -12.00 -22.27
N THR A 40 8.23 -13.06 -23.08
CA THR A 40 7.64 -14.36 -22.69
C THR A 40 8.35 -14.95 -21.48
N ARG A 41 9.70 -14.88 -21.45
CA ARG A 41 10.49 -15.32 -20.30
C ARG A 41 10.24 -14.50 -19.05
N ALA A 42 10.22 -13.16 -19.17
CA ALA A 42 9.89 -12.27 -18.06
C ALA A 42 8.49 -12.53 -17.51
N LYS A 43 7.49 -12.75 -18.40
CA LYS A 43 6.14 -13.11 -17.97
C LYS A 43 6.12 -14.44 -17.21
N ALA A 44 6.79 -15.47 -17.73
CA ALA A 44 6.85 -16.77 -17.06
C ALA A 44 7.48 -16.64 -15.66
N ALA A 45 8.53 -15.84 -15.50
CA ALA A 45 9.17 -15.60 -14.21
C ALA A 45 8.24 -14.87 -13.22
N VAL A 46 7.46 -13.89 -13.68
CA VAL A 46 6.48 -13.20 -12.84
C VAL A 46 5.37 -14.16 -12.38
N GLU A 47 4.86 -15.01 -13.27
CA GLU A 47 3.83 -15.98 -12.89
C GLU A 47 4.36 -17.06 -11.94
N ASP A 48 5.57 -17.57 -12.15
CA ASP A 48 6.23 -18.50 -11.21
C ASP A 48 6.41 -17.85 -9.82
N ALA A 49 6.83 -16.59 -9.76
CA ALA A 49 6.95 -15.86 -8.51
C ALA A 49 5.58 -15.69 -7.83
N ARG A 50 4.53 -15.38 -8.61
CA ARG A 50 3.15 -15.27 -8.13
C ARG A 50 2.65 -16.57 -7.51
N GLU A 51 2.86 -17.70 -8.18
CA GLU A 51 2.51 -19.03 -7.67
C GLU A 51 3.24 -19.35 -6.36
N LYS A 52 4.55 -19.03 -6.27
CA LYS A 52 5.35 -19.24 -5.06
C LYS A 52 4.83 -18.43 -3.88
N VAL A 53 4.51 -17.15 -4.09
CA VAL A 53 3.94 -16.28 -3.05
C VAL A 53 2.55 -16.79 -2.64
N ALA A 54 1.69 -17.11 -3.59
CA ALA A 54 0.36 -17.66 -3.31
C ALA A 54 0.43 -18.91 -2.44
N ARG A 55 1.31 -19.86 -2.81
CA ARG A 55 1.54 -21.10 -2.05
C ARG A 55 2.03 -20.83 -0.63
N LEU A 56 2.91 -19.83 -0.44
CA LEU A 56 3.46 -19.48 0.88
C LEU A 56 2.38 -19.00 1.85
N ILE A 57 1.38 -18.28 1.36
CA ILE A 57 0.31 -17.70 2.20
C ILE A 57 -1.02 -18.45 2.11
N GLY A 58 -1.08 -19.56 1.36
CA GLY A 58 -2.30 -20.35 1.20
C GLY A 58 -3.38 -19.68 0.35
N ALA A 59 -2.98 -18.81 -0.60
CA ALA A 59 -3.86 -18.12 -1.54
C ALA A 59 -3.79 -18.77 -2.94
N SER A 60 -4.70 -18.36 -3.84
CA SER A 60 -4.57 -18.66 -5.27
C SER A 60 -3.75 -17.59 -6.00
N PRO A 61 -3.06 -17.93 -7.11
CA PRO A 61 -2.21 -16.98 -7.81
C PRO A 61 -2.93 -15.70 -8.26
N GLU A 62 -4.22 -15.79 -8.59
CA GLU A 62 -5.06 -14.67 -9.02
C GLU A 62 -5.32 -13.66 -7.89
N GLU A 63 -5.13 -14.06 -6.64
CA GLU A 63 -5.28 -13.18 -5.46
C GLU A 63 -4.00 -12.40 -5.14
N ILE A 64 -2.89 -12.68 -5.85
CA ILE A 64 -1.61 -12.01 -5.61
C ILE A 64 -1.46 -10.82 -6.56
N ILE A 65 -1.24 -9.66 -5.99
CA ILE A 65 -0.98 -8.41 -6.73
C ILE A 65 0.39 -7.89 -6.31
N PHE A 66 1.33 -7.80 -7.25
CA PHE A 66 2.62 -7.16 -7.02
C PHE A 66 2.48 -5.64 -7.11
N THR A 67 3.08 -4.95 -6.16
CA THR A 67 3.10 -3.49 -6.06
C THR A 67 4.54 -3.00 -5.90
N ALA A 68 4.77 -1.71 -6.10
CA ALA A 68 6.09 -1.10 -5.91
C ALA A 68 6.51 -1.01 -4.43
N GLY A 69 5.59 -1.29 -3.48
CA GLY A 69 5.90 -1.29 -2.06
C GLY A 69 4.66 -1.11 -1.18
N ALA A 70 4.86 -1.15 0.13
CA ALA A 70 3.79 -1.11 1.13
C ALA A 70 2.87 0.12 1.02
N THR A 71 3.40 1.28 0.64
CA THR A 71 2.60 2.50 0.44
C THR A 71 1.58 2.33 -0.67
N GLU A 72 1.97 1.74 -1.80
CA GLU A 72 1.05 1.44 -2.89
C GLU A 72 0.02 0.39 -2.46
N SER A 73 0.45 -0.71 -1.84
CA SER A 73 -0.44 -1.75 -1.34
C SER A 73 -1.49 -1.20 -0.39
N THR A 74 -1.08 -0.39 0.59
CA THR A 74 -1.99 0.24 1.55
C THR A 74 -3.02 1.15 0.86
N ASN A 75 -2.57 1.98 -0.07
CA ASN A 75 -3.46 2.86 -0.83
C ASN A 75 -4.42 2.07 -1.70
N PHE A 76 -3.93 1.02 -2.37
CA PHE A 76 -4.72 0.17 -3.24
C PHE A 76 -5.84 -0.52 -2.46
N ILE A 77 -5.50 -1.13 -1.30
CA ILE A 77 -6.48 -1.83 -0.46
C ILE A 77 -7.49 -0.86 0.11
N ILE A 78 -7.06 0.21 0.80
CA ILE A 78 -7.97 1.12 1.50
C ILE A 78 -8.92 1.80 0.50
N LYS A 79 -8.39 2.39 -0.57
CA LYS A 79 -9.21 3.10 -1.56
C LYS A 79 -10.08 2.13 -2.35
N GLY A 80 -9.49 1.06 -2.87
CA GLY A 80 -10.21 0.11 -3.72
C GLY A 80 -11.32 -0.62 -2.96
N TYR A 81 -11.05 -1.04 -1.71
CA TYR A 81 -12.08 -1.70 -0.91
C TYR A 81 -13.22 -0.77 -0.51
N LEU A 82 -12.90 0.47 -0.11
CA LEU A 82 -13.93 1.46 0.22
C LEU A 82 -14.77 1.86 -0.99
N ASP A 83 -14.14 2.04 -2.16
CA ASP A 83 -14.86 2.29 -3.41
C ASP A 83 -15.78 1.11 -3.75
N TYR A 84 -15.28 -0.13 -3.64
CA TYR A 84 -16.10 -1.31 -3.85
C TYR A 84 -17.30 -1.35 -2.90
N ARG A 85 -17.09 -1.15 -1.60
CA ARG A 85 -18.19 -1.17 -0.61
C ARG A 85 -19.20 -0.07 -0.87
N LYS A 86 -18.76 1.11 -1.23
CA LYS A 86 -19.62 2.27 -1.49
C LYS A 86 -20.47 2.11 -2.76
N PHE A 87 -19.87 1.63 -3.85
CA PHE A 87 -20.54 1.65 -5.16
C PHE A 87 -21.15 0.31 -5.55
N TYR A 88 -20.65 -0.82 -5.04
CA TYR A 88 -21.06 -2.17 -5.41
C TYR A 88 -21.45 -3.05 -4.24
N GLY A 89 -21.19 -2.63 -3.02
CA GLY A 89 -21.47 -3.37 -1.79
C GLY A 89 -22.66 -2.80 -1.01
N ASP A 90 -22.48 -2.70 0.30
CA ASP A 90 -23.52 -2.27 1.26
C ASP A 90 -23.53 -0.76 1.51
N GLY A 91 -22.83 0.01 0.72
CA GLY A 91 -22.74 1.48 0.84
C GLY A 91 -21.85 1.99 1.99
N LYS A 92 -21.14 1.12 2.69
CA LYS A 92 -20.24 1.54 3.77
C LYS A 92 -19.09 2.36 3.20
N ASN A 93 -18.83 3.51 3.82
CA ASN A 93 -17.86 4.49 3.37
C ASN A 93 -16.97 5.02 4.52
N HIS A 94 -17.01 4.38 5.69
CA HIS A 94 -16.28 4.79 6.89
C HIS A 94 -15.10 3.86 7.16
N VAL A 95 -13.93 4.42 7.45
CA VAL A 95 -12.72 3.73 7.86
C VAL A 95 -12.29 4.19 9.24
N ILE A 96 -11.88 3.26 10.08
CA ILE A 96 -11.33 3.53 11.41
C ILE A 96 -9.85 3.18 11.37
N THR A 97 -9.02 4.07 11.87
CA THR A 97 -7.56 3.90 11.94
C THR A 97 -7.00 4.51 13.22
N SER A 98 -5.79 4.13 13.62
CA SER A 98 -5.13 4.73 14.79
C SER A 98 -4.33 5.99 14.42
N LEU A 99 -4.08 6.85 15.40
CA LEU A 99 -3.21 8.02 15.23
C LEU A 99 -1.71 7.67 15.12
N VAL A 100 -1.32 6.43 15.48
CA VAL A 100 0.06 5.96 15.46
C VAL A 100 0.41 5.12 14.24
N GLU A 101 -0.49 5.06 13.28
CA GLU A 101 -0.25 4.38 12.02
C GLU A 101 0.87 5.01 11.20
N HIS A 102 1.46 4.21 10.32
CA HIS A 102 2.41 4.73 9.34
C HIS A 102 1.76 5.80 8.46
N LYS A 103 2.54 6.78 8.01
CA LYS A 103 2.06 7.90 7.18
C LYS A 103 1.32 7.46 5.91
N ALA A 104 1.65 6.31 5.35
CA ALA A 104 0.94 5.75 4.19
C ALA A 104 -0.54 5.49 4.49
N THR A 105 -0.86 4.95 5.68
CA THR A 105 -2.23 4.73 6.15
C THR A 105 -2.89 6.04 6.56
N LEU A 106 -2.25 6.80 7.46
CA LEU A 106 -2.81 8.07 7.97
C LEU A 106 -3.15 9.05 6.87
N ASN A 107 -2.22 9.28 5.93
CA ASN A 107 -2.45 10.24 4.86
C ASN A 107 -3.53 9.77 3.89
N THR A 108 -3.63 8.47 3.64
CA THR A 108 -4.70 7.91 2.83
C THR A 108 -6.07 8.11 3.49
N CYS A 109 -6.18 7.84 4.79
CA CYS A 109 -7.43 8.05 5.54
C CYS A 109 -7.79 9.55 5.62
N LYS A 110 -6.83 10.44 5.87
CA LYS A 110 -7.04 11.90 5.84
C LYS A 110 -7.50 12.38 4.48
N TYR A 111 -6.88 11.90 3.41
CA TYR A 111 -7.29 12.20 2.04
C TYR A 111 -8.75 11.79 1.78
N LEU A 112 -9.14 10.57 2.17
CA LEU A 112 -10.51 10.08 2.01
C LEU A 112 -11.51 10.90 2.84
N ASN A 113 -11.13 11.30 4.07
CA ASN A 113 -11.91 12.19 4.95
C ASN A 113 -11.99 13.64 4.44
N GLY A 114 -11.43 13.92 3.27
CA GLY A 114 -11.46 15.24 2.65
C GLY A 114 -10.44 16.24 3.18
N GLU A 115 -9.50 15.81 4.02
CA GLU A 115 -8.42 16.65 4.48
C GLU A 115 -7.41 16.82 3.35
N LEU A 116 -7.23 18.06 2.89
CA LEU A 116 -6.17 18.39 1.95
C LEU A 116 -4.84 18.52 2.70
N TYR A 117 -3.79 17.96 2.10
CA TYR A 117 -2.46 17.82 2.67
C TYR A 117 -1.90 19.09 3.31
N SER A 118 -1.12 18.82 4.31
CA SER A 118 -0.45 19.60 5.32
C SER A 118 0.15 20.95 4.91
N ASN A 119 0.42 21.72 5.94
CA ASN A 119 1.00 23.06 6.03
C ASN A 119 2.32 23.31 5.25
N ASN A 120 2.86 22.32 4.55
CA ASN A 120 4.14 22.40 3.83
C ASN A 120 4.02 22.15 2.32
N ASP A 121 2.82 22.03 1.77
CA ASP A 121 2.64 21.95 0.32
C ASP A 121 2.56 23.39 -0.24
N PRO A 122 3.59 23.84 -0.98
CA PRO A 122 3.61 25.19 -1.53
C PRO A 122 2.48 25.45 -2.54
N THR A 123 1.88 24.39 -3.10
CA THR A 123 0.76 24.56 -4.04
C THR A 123 -0.56 24.88 -3.33
N ILE A 124 -0.71 24.49 -2.08
CA ILE A 124 -1.90 24.79 -1.27
C ILE A 124 -1.88 26.24 -0.76
N SER A 125 -0.70 26.80 -0.52
CA SER A 125 -0.55 28.20 -0.06
C SER A 125 -0.93 29.23 -1.13
N LEU A 126 -0.92 28.83 -2.41
CA LEU A 126 -1.27 29.72 -3.54
C LEU A 126 -2.78 29.90 -3.72
N PHE A 127 -3.63 29.06 -3.13
CA PHE A 127 -5.08 29.07 -3.34
C PHE A 127 -5.91 29.39 -2.09
N GLY A 128 -5.29 29.85 -1.01
CA GLY A 128 -6.01 30.28 0.22
C GLY A 128 -6.57 29.12 1.05
N GLU A 129 -7.53 29.39 1.90
CA GLU A 129 -8.04 28.55 2.99
C GLU A 129 -8.15 27.05 2.73
N LYS A 130 -7.77 26.24 3.75
CA LYS A 130 -7.93 24.78 3.80
C LYS A 130 -9.41 24.40 3.67
N LYS A 131 -9.87 24.16 2.45
CA LYS A 131 -11.23 23.61 2.23
C LYS A 131 -11.19 22.09 2.35
N ARG A 132 -12.01 21.53 3.24
CA ARG A 132 -12.34 20.11 3.19
C ARG A 132 -13.07 19.81 1.88
N VAL A 133 -12.61 18.81 1.15
CA VAL A 133 -13.29 18.33 -0.07
C VAL A 133 -14.11 17.11 0.31
N ASN A 134 -15.43 17.19 0.21
CA ASN A 134 -16.27 16.02 0.41
C ASN A 134 -16.00 14.96 -0.69
N ARG A 135 -15.33 13.88 -0.32
CA ARG A 135 -15.06 12.73 -1.18
C ARG A 135 -16.08 11.60 -1.00
N GLY A 136 -17.03 11.80 -0.09
CA GLY A 136 -18.07 10.84 0.24
C GLY A 136 -17.57 9.65 1.07
N PHE A 137 -16.43 9.82 1.75
CA PHE A 137 -15.88 8.89 2.72
C PHE A 137 -15.67 9.60 4.06
N GLU A 138 -15.64 8.82 5.12
CA GLU A 138 -15.38 9.25 6.48
C GLU A 138 -14.21 8.47 7.06
N ALA A 139 -13.41 9.09 7.92
CA ALA A 139 -12.36 8.43 8.65
C ALA A 139 -12.37 8.88 10.12
N SER A 140 -12.33 7.89 11.01
CA SER A 140 -12.13 8.09 12.44
C SER A 140 -10.69 7.72 12.83
N PHE A 141 -10.08 8.58 13.64
CA PHE A 141 -8.70 8.43 14.09
C PHE A 141 -8.70 8.18 15.59
N VAL A 142 -8.44 6.93 15.97
CA VAL A 142 -8.44 6.51 17.37
C VAL A 142 -7.10 6.86 18.01
N GLY A 143 -7.18 7.50 19.19
CA GLY A 143 -6.02 7.80 20.01
C GLY A 143 -5.40 6.56 20.62
N VAL A 144 -4.21 6.74 21.23
CA VAL A 144 -3.54 5.71 22.00
C VAL A 144 -3.18 6.20 23.39
N THR A 145 -3.05 5.31 24.32
CA THR A 145 -2.53 5.60 25.67
C THR A 145 -1.06 6.04 25.61
N PRO A 146 -0.48 6.59 26.67
CA PRO A 146 0.95 6.89 26.73
C PRO A 146 1.85 5.67 26.46
N ASN A 147 1.36 4.46 26.66
CA ASN A 147 2.06 3.21 26.37
C ASN A 147 1.89 2.73 24.92
N GLY A 148 1.14 3.45 24.08
CA GLY A 148 0.91 3.08 22.68
C GLY A 148 -0.25 2.08 22.46
N GLU A 149 -1.06 1.80 23.47
CA GLU A 149 -2.19 0.87 23.40
C GLU A 149 -3.43 1.59 22.86
N ILE A 150 -4.17 0.94 21.96
CA ILE A 150 -5.46 1.42 21.47
C ILE A 150 -6.53 1.09 22.49
N ASN A 151 -7.35 2.08 22.87
CA ASN A 151 -8.55 1.81 23.67
C ASN A 151 -9.65 1.27 22.74
N ILE A 152 -10.02 0.00 22.96
CA ILE A 152 -11.05 -0.69 22.16
C ILE A 152 -12.43 -0.02 22.33
N GLU A 153 -12.70 0.58 23.48
CA GLU A 153 -13.96 1.29 23.73
C GLU A 153 -14.15 2.50 22.82
N ASP A 154 -13.05 3.13 22.38
CA ASP A 154 -13.10 4.25 21.43
C ASP A 154 -13.47 3.80 19.99
N ILE A 155 -13.49 2.50 19.72
CA ILE A 155 -13.87 1.90 18.43
C ILE A 155 -15.37 1.53 18.42
N ALA A 156 -15.98 1.37 19.57
CA ALA A 156 -17.36 0.90 19.75
C ALA A 156 -18.41 2.02 19.59
N LEU A 157 -18.12 3.08 18.83
CA LEU A 157 -19.02 4.20 18.54
C LEU A 157 -19.94 3.93 17.37
#